data_8f460674f2afbd74c65a2e46f0f97de5
#
_entry.id   8f460674f2afbd74c65a2e46f0f97de5
#
_cell.length_a   1.000
_cell.length_b   1.000
_cell.length_c   1.000
_cell.angle_alpha   90.00
_cell.angle_beta   90.00
_cell.angle_gamma   90.00
#
_symmetry.space_group_name_H-M   'P 1'
#
loop_
_entity.id
_entity.type
_entity.pdbx_description
1 polymer ?
#
loop_
_entity_poly.entity_id
_entity_poly.type
_entity_poly.pdbx_seq_one_letter_code
_entity_poly.pdbx_strand_id
1 'polypeptide(L)'
;MELTVEKPEGIMKLYDENSGLWRFVRVDKGPAKSIEAIEKTLYRLGLSKNEVRVYLQIARTGEHKASEISEVLSLHRTETYRILRDLEKKGLVSSVFEKPLKFIATPFERALEVLIETKKMRINLLEKQKDSLVDLWLSLPKPEAEQERKEVFQILEGEEQISLKADEILNCAAKEISAFMSEADIANFYHSGLLDKLDKTSKSDMTVQLLTNYSPKSCFFIDKMKLKKTKYAVSKVDELPTFILTDNEHLLLLIRNNDERKKVAALWTNYDAFVRVTKALFLELWNHDA
;
A
#
# COMPACT_ATOMS: atom_id res chain seq x y z
N MET A 1 6.69 -22.45 33.07
CA MET A 1 7.83 -21.53 32.84
C MET A 1 7.47 -20.74 31.60
N GLU A 2 6.71 -19.65 31.79
CA GLU A 2 6.23 -18.79 30.71
C GLU A 2 7.39 -17.89 30.28
N LEU A 3 7.78 -18.03 29.01
CA LEU A 3 8.73 -17.11 28.36
C LEU A 3 7.96 -15.84 27.99
N THR A 4 8.00 -14.85 28.87
CA THR A 4 7.64 -13.48 28.56
C THR A 4 8.66 -12.95 27.54
N VAL A 5 8.26 -12.88 26.27
CA VAL A 5 9.03 -12.18 25.24
C VAL A 5 8.88 -10.69 25.51
N GLU A 6 9.86 -10.09 26.16
CA GLU A 6 9.97 -8.63 26.28
C GLU A 6 10.01 -8.02 24.86
N LYS A 7 9.05 -7.15 24.59
CA LYS A 7 9.08 -6.33 23.36
C LYS A 7 10.32 -5.44 23.44
N PRO A 8 11.23 -5.48 22.46
CA PRO A 8 12.39 -4.62 22.48
C PRO A 8 11.93 -3.15 22.42
N GLU A 9 12.23 -2.41 23.46
CA GLU A 9 11.98 -0.97 23.54
C GLU A 9 12.69 -0.25 22.40
N GLY A 10 11.94 0.56 21.64
CA GLY A 10 12.50 1.48 20.64
C GLY A 10 12.46 0.99 19.20
N ILE A 11 11.69 -0.04 18.87
CA ILE A 11 11.44 -0.44 17.47
C ILE A 11 10.03 -0.05 17.06
N MET A 12 9.91 0.84 16.08
CA MET A 12 8.64 1.28 15.52
C MET A 12 8.48 0.73 14.10
N LYS A 13 7.31 0.17 13.79
CA LYS A 13 6.98 -0.30 12.45
C LYS A 13 6.41 0.87 11.65
N LEU A 14 7.19 1.41 10.71
CA LEU A 14 6.79 2.52 9.85
C LEU A 14 6.64 2.02 8.41
N TYR A 15 5.56 2.45 7.77
CA TYR A 15 5.37 2.24 6.35
C TYR A 15 6.13 3.30 5.56
N ASP A 16 7.05 2.90 4.72
CA ASP A 16 7.83 3.79 3.85
C ASP A 16 7.13 3.89 2.48
N GLU A 17 6.54 5.05 2.21
CA GLU A 17 5.79 5.31 0.96
C GLU A 17 6.67 5.28 -0.29
N ASN A 18 7.97 5.53 -0.15
CA ASN A 18 8.89 5.51 -1.29
C ASN A 18 9.29 4.08 -1.68
N SER A 19 9.23 3.14 -0.74
CA SER A 19 9.57 1.74 -0.96
C SER A 19 8.39 0.78 -0.81
N GLY A 20 7.21 1.26 -0.40
CA GLY A 20 6.01 0.43 -0.15
C GLY A 20 6.15 -0.57 1.00
N LEU A 21 7.23 -0.50 1.77
CA LEU A 21 7.60 -1.50 2.75
C LEU A 21 7.37 -1.03 4.18
N TRP A 22 6.93 -1.96 5.04
CA TRP A 22 6.97 -1.78 6.47
C TRP A 22 8.41 -1.96 6.96
N ARG A 23 9.09 -0.88 7.31
CA ARG A 23 10.43 -0.94 7.93
C ARG A 23 10.31 -0.93 9.44
N PHE A 24 11.08 -1.79 10.10
CA PHE A 24 11.36 -1.66 11.52
C PHE A 24 12.45 -0.61 11.67
N VAL A 25 12.06 0.60 12.03
CA VAL A 25 13.00 1.69 12.29
C VAL A 25 13.30 1.68 13.79
N ARG A 26 14.55 1.55 14.14
CA ARG A 26 14.99 1.94 15.49
C ARG A 26 14.70 3.43 15.62
N VAL A 27 13.82 3.78 16.53
CA VAL A 27 13.60 5.16 16.89
C VAL A 27 14.83 5.60 17.69
N ASP A 28 15.84 6.10 16.99
CA ASP A 28 16.87 6.87 17.67
C ASP A 28 16.16 8.03 18.37
N LYS A 29 16.29 8.08 19.68
CA LYS A 29 15.56 8.94 20.61
C LYS A 29 15.85 10.45 20.44
N GLY A 30 16.03 10.92 19.21
CA GLY A 30 16.09 12.35 18.92
C GLY A 30 14.68 12.93 18.84
N PRO A 31 14.29 13.91 19.67
CA PRO A 31 12.93 14.44 19.69
C PRO A 31 12.45 15.00 18.34
N ALA A 32 13.34 15.42 17.45
CA ALA A 32 13.02 15.91 16.13
C ALA A 32 12.48 14.84 15.18
N LYS A 33 13.10 13.65 15.11
CA LYS A 33 12.65 12.54 14.25
C LYS A 33 11.31 11.96 14.71
N SER A 34 11.05 11.97 16.01
CA SER A 34 9.79 11.52 16.57
C SER A 34 8.63 12.45 16.21
N ILE A 35 8.88 13.77 16.18
CA ILE A 35 7.87 14.78 15.79
C ILE A 35 7.54 14.66 14.30
N GLU A 36 8.55 14.51 13.45
CA GLU A 36 8.36 14.33 12.01
C GLU A 36 7.50 13.08 11.68
N ALA A 37 7.73 11.98 12.37
CA ALA A 37 6.93 10.76 12.22
C ALA A 37 5.46 10.98 12.65
N ILE A 38 5.23 11.74 13.74
CA ILE A 38 3.90 12.12 14.20
C ILE A 38 3.21 13.01 13.17
N GLU A 39 3.88 14.04 12.69
CA GLU A 39 3.35 14.96 11.67
C GLU A 39 2.94 14.20 10.40
N LYS A 40 3.82 13.34 9.89
CA LYS A 40 3.56 12.51 8.71
C LYS A 40 2.33 11.61 8.90
N THR A 41 2.16 11.05 10.08
CA THR A 41 0.99 10.22 10.41
C THR A 41 -0.30 11.05 10.43
N LEU A 42 -0.28 12.24 11.04
CA LEU A 42 -1.43 13.12 11.06
C LEU A 42 -1.82 13.63 9.66
N TYR A 43 -0.84 13.91 8.78
CA TYR A 43 -1.11 14.24 7.36
C TYR A 43 -1.81 13.07 6.64
N ARG A 44 -1.35 11.85 6.83
CA ARG A 44 -1.98 10.64 6.26
C ARG A 44 -3.41 10.45 6.76
N LEU A 45 -3.69 10.85 7.99
CA LEU A 45 -5.04 10.82 8.55
C LEU A 45 -5.92 11.95 8.03
N GLY A 46 -5.38 12.89 7.26
CA GLY A 46 -6.14 13.91 6.53
C GLY A 46 -6.17 15.30 7.18
N LEU A 47 -5.20 15.59 8.05
CA LEU A 47 -4.98 16.95 8.52
C LEU A 47 -4.09 17.73 7.55
N SER A 48 -4.39 18.99 7.33
CA SER A 48 -3.53 19.92 6.60
C SER A 48 -2.29 20.30 7.42
N LYS A 49 -1.26 20.85 6.76
CA LYS A 49 0.00 21.27 7.41
C LYS A 49 -0.24 22.21 8.59
N ASN A 50 -1.10 23.21 8.41
CA ASN A 50 -1.38 24.17 9.46
C ASN A 50 -2.25 23.59 10.59
N GLU A 51 -3.18 22.68 10.28
CA GLU A 51 -3.94 21.95 11.31
C GLU A 51 -3.02 21.11 12.20
N VAL A 52 -2.07 20.39 11.62
CA VAL A 52 -1.08 19.60 12.37
C VAL A 52 -0.26 20.50 13.28
N ARG A 53 0.28 21.62 12.76
CA ARG A 53 1.08 22.56 13.53
C ARG A 53 0.29 23.16 14.71
N VAL A 54 -0.95 23.59 14.48
CA VAL A 54 -1.81 24.16 15.51
C VAL A 54 -2.17 23.11 16.56
N TYR A 55 -2.58 21.92 16.15
CA TYR A 55 -2.93 20.85 17.07
C TYR A 55 -1.74 20.44 17.95
N LEU A 56 -0.56 20.19 17.34
CA LEU A 56 0.64 19.79 18.10
C LEU A 56 1.13 20.89 19.05
N GLN A 57 0.99 22.15 18.67
CA GLN A 57 1.31 23.27 19.56
C GLN A 57 0.45 23.21 20.83
N ILE A 58 -0.88 23.14 20.70
CA ILE A 58 -1.80 23.10 21.84
C ILE A 58 -1.61 21.80 22.65
N ALA A 59 -1.47 20.66 21.97
CA ALA A 59 -1.30 19.37 22.65
C ALA A 59 -0.04 19.28 23.52
N ARG A 60 1.01 20.03 23.15
CA ARG A 60 2.29 20.02 23.87
C ARG A 60 2.38 21.11 24.96
N THR A 61 1.70 22.20 24.81
CA THR A 61 1.87 23.38 25.67
C THR A 61 0.65 23.68 26.55
N GLY A 62 -0.44 22.95 26.33
CA GLY A 62 -1.68 23.12 27.08
C GLY A 62 -2.66 24.12 26.44
N GLU A 63 -3.52 24.69 27.24
CA GLU A 63 -4.56 25.61 26.76
C GLU A 63 -3.99 26.97 26.35
N HIS A 64 -4.47 27.50 25.22
CA HIS A 64 -4.03 28.78 24.66
C HIS A 64 -5.16 29.56 24.05
N LYS A 65 -4.97 30.92 24.02
CA LYS A 65 -5.80 31.83 23.22
C LYS A 65 -5.41 31.75 21.75
N ALA A 66 -6.34 31.99 20.86
CA ALA A 66 -6.06 32.02 19.41
C ALA A 66 -4.97 33.04 19.03
N SER A 67 -4.85 34.16 19.76
CA SER A 67 -3.80 35.17 19.55
C SER A 67 -2.42 34.61 19.83
N GLU A 68 -2.24 33.90 20.92
CA GLU A 68 -0.97 33.29 21.33
C GLU A 68 -0.52 32.25 20.28
N ILE A 69 -1.47 31.40 19.83
CA ILE A 69 -1.19 30.41 18.77
C ILE A 69 -0.77 31.10 17.46
N SER A 70 -1.46 32.18 17.08
CA SER A 70 -1.17 32.93 15.85
C SER A 70 0.23 33.55 15.87
N GLU A 71 0.67 34.08 17.03
CA GLU A 71 2.00 34.66 17.20
C GLU A 71 3.08 33.55 17.13
N VAL A 72 2.96 32.48 17.92
CA VAL A 72 3.95 31.41 17.99
C VAL A 72 4.15 30.72 16.62
N LEU A 73 3.05 30.51 15.89
CA LEU A 73 3.10 29.80 14.61
C LEU A 73 3.25 30.72 13.39
N SER A 74 3.33 32.04 13.60
CA SER A 74 3.38 33.09 12.55
C SER A 74 2.23 32.93 11.53
N LEU A 75 1.00 32.68 12.03
CA LEU A 75 -0.22 32.56 11.24
C LEU A 75 -1.06 33.84 11.36
N HIS A 76 -1.84 34.16 10.33
CA HIS A 76 -2.83 35.21 10.41
C HIS A 76 -3.93 34.87 11.44
N ARG A 77 -4.37 35.85 12.21
CA ARG A 77 -5.35 35.66 13.28
C ARG A 77 -6.66 35.03 12.79
N THR A 78 -7.15 35.49 11.65
CA THR A 78 -8.37 34.96 11.01
C THR A 78 -8.21 33.50 10.58
N GLU A 79 -7.05 33.16 10.03
CA GLU A 79 -6.70 31.79 9.63
C GLU A 79 -6.62 30.87 10.87
N THR A 80 -5.97 31.32 11.94
CA THR A 80 -5.88 30.56 13.19
C THR A 80 -7.24 30.22 13.75
N TYR A 81 -8.19 31.17 13.79
CA TYR A 81 -9.56 30.88 14.23
C TYR A 81 -10.27 29.88 13.32
N ARG A 82 -10.08 29.98 12.00
CA ARG A 82 -10.64 29.02 11.06
C ARG A 82 -10.10 27.60 11.31
N ILE A 83 -8.79 27.47 11.48
CA ILE A 83 -8.13 26.17 11.75
C ILE A 83 -8.64 25.61 13.10
N LEU A 84 -8.72 26.42 14.14
CA LEU A 84 -9.22 25.98 15.44
C LEU A 84 -10.67 25.47 15.37
N ARG A 85 -11.53 26.14 14.61
CA ARG A 85 -12.92 25.69 14.37
C ARG A 85 -12.96 24.39 13.57
N ASP A 86 -12.08 24.23 12.57
CA ASP A 86 -12.01 23.01 11.77
C ASP A 86 -11.49 21.83 12.61
N LEU A 87 -10.53 22.06 13.50
CA LEU A 87 -10.06 21.06 14.46
C LEU A 87 -11.15 20.73 15.51
N GLU A 88 -11.92 21.71 15.93
CA GLU A 88 -13.06 21.54 16.87
C GLU A 88 -14.15 20.67 16.23
N LYS A 89 -14.51 20.92 14.96
CA LYS A 89 -15.45 20.07 14.20
C LYS A 89 -14.95 18.62 14.05
N LYS A 90 -13.64 18.44 13.98
CA LYS A 90 -13.00 17.12 13.94
C LYS A 90 -12.87 16.46 15.32
N GLY A 91 -13.25 17.14 16.40
CA GLY A 91 -13.13 16.64 17.77
C GLY A 91 -11.70 16.60 18.31
N LEU A 92 -10.76 17.33 17.69
CA LEU A 92 -9.34 17.35 18.06
C LEU A 92 -8.99 18.51 19.01
N VAL A 93 -9.81 19.53 19.06
CA VAL A 93 -9.68 20.70 19.93
C VAL A 93 -11.04 21.02 20.51
N SER A 94 -11.09 21.52 21.73
CA SER A 94 -12.29 22.03 22.36
C SER A 94 -12.07 23.47 22.82
N SER A 95 -13.15 24.31 22.75
CA SER A 95 -13.13 25.63 23.29
C SER A 95 -13.48 25.61 24.77
N VAL A 96 -12.69 26.30 25.58
CA VAL A 96 -12.96 26.55 27.01
C VAL A 96 -13.58 27.93 27.15
N PHE A 97 -14.83 27.97 27.67
CA PHE A 97 -15.62 29.22 27.80
C PHE A 97 -15.09 30.09 28.96
N GLU A 98 -13.91 30.66 28.75
CA GLU A 98 -13.34 31.71 29.62
C GLU A 98 -13.28 33.03 28.85
N LYS A 99 -13.14 34.12 29.58
CA LYS A 99 -12.90 35.43 28.99
C LYS A 99 -11.45 35.83 29.25
N PRO A 100 -10.59 35.82 28.24
CA PRO A 100 -10.80 35.51 26.81
C PRO A 100 -10.89 34.01 26.50
N LEU A 101 -11.57 33.64 25.37
CA LEU A 101 -11.76 32.28 24.89
C LEU A 101 -10.42 31.56 24.70
N LYS A 102 -10.28 30.38 25.28
CA LYS A 102 -9.11 29.51 25.15
C LYS A 102 -9.48 28.22 24.45
N PHE A 103 -8.48 27.54 23.95
CA PHE A 103 -8.59 26.26 23.23
C PHE A 103 -7.68 25.23 23.88
N ILE A 104 -8.18 24.01 24.05
CA ILE A 104 -7.45 22.86 24.58
C ILE A 104 -7.49 21.72 23.57
N ALA A 105 -6.35 21.02 23.39
CA ALA A 105 -6.31 19.85 22.51
C ALA A 105 -6.86 18.61 23.20
N THR A 106 -7.56 17.80 22.44
CA THR A 106 -7.86 16.42 22.83
C THR A 106 -6.56 15.66 22.99
N PRO A 107 -6.38 14.82 24.03
CA PRO A 107 -5.18 14.01 24.22
C PRO A 107 -4.81 13.23 22.93
N PHE A 108 -3.52 13.17 22.64
CA PHE A 108 -3.01 12.66 21.35
C PHE A 108 -3.52 11.25 21.01
N GLU A 109 -3.55 10.35 21.98
CA GLU A 109 -4.07 9.00 21.82
C GLU A 109 -5.53 9.01 21.35
N ARG A 110 -6.36 9.79 22.04
CA ARG A 110 -7.78 9.93 21.71
C ARG A 110 -8.00 10.61 20.35
N ALA A 111 -7.17 11.59 20.02
CA ALA A 111 -7.20 12.24 18.71
C ALA A 111 -6.90 11.29 17.57
N LEU A 112 -5.93 10.39 17.74
CA LEU A 112 -5.63 9.33 16.77
C LEU A 112 -6.81 8.37 16.59
N GLU A 113 -7.42 7.94 17.69
CA GLU A 113 -8.61 7.08 17.64
C GLU A 113 -9.73 7.74 16.84
N VAL A 114 -10.07 8.98 17.14
CA VAL A 114 -11.13 9.74 16.45
C VAL A 114 -10.85 9.85 14.94
N LEU A 115 -9.61 10.17 14.56
CA LEU A 115 -9.23 10.28 13.17
C LEU A 115 -9.31 8.92 12.43
N ILE A 116 -8.83 7.85 13.05
CA ILE A 116 -8.88 6.49 12.49
C ILE A 116 -10.32 6.03 12.34
N GLU A 117 -11.16 6.21 13.36
CA GLU A 117 -12.57 5.83 13.31
C GLU A 117 -13.34 6.60 12.24
N THR A 118 -13.08 7.90 12.11
CA THR A 118 -13.69 8.73 11.06
C THR A 118 -13.33 8.20 9.66
N LYS A 119 -12.07 7.82 9.45
CA LYS A 119 -11.65 7.20 8.19
C LYS A 119 -12.34 5.85 7.94
N LYS A 120 -12.42 4.99 8.96
CA LYS A 120 -13.12 3.69 8.86
C LYS A 120 -14.60 3.87 8.52
N MET A 121 -15.29 4.79 9.20
CA MET A 121 -16.68 5.08 8.88
C MET A 121 -16.87 5.54 7.43
N ARG A 122 -15.97 6.39 6.93
CA ARG A 122 -16.02 6.86 5.55
C ARG A 122 -15.81 5.72 4.55
N ILE A 123 -14.88 4.82 4.82
CA ILE A 123 -14.64 3.62 3.98
C ILE A 123 -15.88 2.73 3.98
N ASN A 124 -16.42 2.39 5.15
CA ASN A 124 -17.62 1.56 5.27
C ASN A 124 -18.84 2.16 4.55
N LEU A 125 -18.96 3.50 4.54
CA LEU A 125 -20.01 4.18 3.80
C LEU A 125 -19.83 4.01 2.28
N LEU A 126 -18.60 4.18 1.79
CA LEU A 126 -18.27 3.98 0.38
C LEU A 126 -18.47 2.53 -0.06
N GLU A 127 -18.10 1.56 0.79
CA GLU A 127 -18.33 0.13 0.56
C GLU A 127 -19.82 -0.17 0.41
N LYS A 128 -20.66 0.39 1.28
CA LYS A 128 -22.12 0.22 1.17
C LYS A 128 -22.72 0.83 -0.10
N GLN A 129 -22.13 1.92 -0.59
CA GLN A 129 -22.59 2.59 -1.81
C GLN A 129 -22.08 1.94 -3.09
N LYS A 130 -21.04 1.11 -3.00
CA LYS A 130 -20.35 0.52 -4.16
C LYS A 130 -21.32 -0.21 -5.09
N ASP A 131 -22.13 -1.11 -4.54
CA ASP A 131 -23.03 -1.94 -5.36
C ASP A 131 -24.08 -1.09 -6.08
N SER A 132 -24.68 -0.11 -5.38
CA SER A 132 -25.61 0.84 -5.98
C SER A 132 -24.97 1.67 -7.08
N LEU A 133 -23.72 2.09 -6.92
CA LEU A 133 -22.99 2.84 -7.95
C LEU A 133 -22.66 1.97 -9.16
N VAL A 134 -22.35 0.69 -8.94
CA VAL A 134 -22.13 -0.28 -10.03
C VAL A 134 -23.43 -0.49 -10.81
N ASP A 135 -24.57 -0.69 -10.13
CA ASP A 135 -25.87 -0.86 -10.75
C ASP A 135 -26.26 0.37 -11.58
N LEU A 136 -26.06 1.57 -11.03
CA LEU A 136 -26.27 2.82 -11.76
C LEU A 136 -25.38 2.90 -13.00
N TRP A 137 -24.11 2.57 -12.89
CA TRP A 137 -23.18 2.54 -14.02
C TRP A 137 -23.62 1.58 -15.11
N LEU A 138 -24.08 0.38 -14.73
CA LEU A 138 -24.55 -0.64 -15.66
C LEU A 138 -25.86 -0.24 -16.34
N SER A 139 -26.67 0.62 -15.71
CA SER A 139 -27.92 1.13 -16.28
C SER A 139 -27.73 2.25 -17.30
N LEU A 140 -26.54 2.86 -17.36
CA LEU A 140 -26.24 3.90 -18.34
C LEU A 140 -26.18 3.30 -19.76
N PRO A 141 -26.71 4.01 -20.77
CA PRO A 141 -26.61 3.57 -22.16
C PRO A 141 -25.13 3.41 -22.53
N LYS A 142 -24.73 2.20 -22.88
CA LYS A 142 -23.37 1.97 -23.38
C LYS A 142 -23.28 2.52 -24.80
N PRO A 143 -22.24 3.29 -25.16
CA PRO A 143 -22.00 3.59 -26.55
C PRO A 143 -21.85 2.25 -27.31
N GLU A 144 -22.43 2.15 -28.48
CA GLU A 144 -22.25 1.02 -29.40
C GLU A 144 -20.79 0.99 -29.89
N ALA A 145 -19.87 0.67 -29.01
CA ALA A 145 -18.53 0.32 -29.39
C ALA A 145 -18.49 -1.21 -29.45
N GLU A 146 -18.32 -1.73 -30.67
CA GLU A 146 -17.94 -3.11 -30.86
C GLU A 146 -16.83 -3.43 -29.87
N GLN A 147 -17.08 -4.41 -28.99
CA GLN A 147 -16.08 -4.92 -28.04
C GLN A 147 -15.09 -5.82 -28.82
N GLU A 148 -14.39 -5.25 -29.79
CA GLU A 148 -13.13 -5.82 -30.18
C GLU A 148 -12.23 -5.77 -28.94
N ARG A 149 -11.73 -6.91 -28.49
CA ARG A 149 -10.70 -7.00 -27.45
C ARG A 149 -9.50 -6.17 -27.93
N LYS A 150 -9.46 -4.90 -27.56
CA LYS A 150 -8.33 -4.05 -27.93
C LYS A 150 -7.11 -4.57 -27.22
N GLU A 151 -6.09 -4.87 -28.02
CA GLU A 151 -4.77 -5.16 -27.49
C GLU A 151 -4.20 -3.89 -26.86
N VAL A 152 -3.81 -3.97 -25.62
CA VAL A 152 -3.40 -2.83 -24.79
C VAL A 152 -2.02 -3.07 -24.23
N PHE A 153 -1.21 -2.02 -24.26
CA PHE A 153 0.02 -1.90 -23.48
C PHE A 153 -0.18 -0.79 -22.45
N GLN A 154 0.00 -1.12 -21.19
CA GLN A 154 -0.11 -0.16 -20.10
C GLN A 154 1.17 -0.18 -19.27
N ILE A 155 1.79 0.99 -19.12
CA ILE A 155 2.89 1.20 -18.17
C ILE A 155 2.30 1.59 -16.83
N LEU A 156 2.68 0.88 -15.80
CA LEU A 156 2.27 1.10 -14.41
C LEU A 156 3.47 1.65 -13.65
N GLU A 157 3.28 2.73 -12.91
CA GLU A 157 4.34 3.36 -12.14
C GLU A 157 4.03 3.31 -10.64
N GLY A 158 4.97 2.78 -9.88
CA GLY A 158 4.87 2.66 -8.42
C GLY A 158 4.16 1.39 -7.96
N GLU A 159 4.52 0.95 -6.77
CA GLU A 159 4.11 -0.34 -6.21
C GLU A 159 2.59 -0.47 -6.03
N GLU A 160 1.89 0.62 -5.74
CA GLU A 160 0.45 0.61 -5.56
C GLU A 160 -0.30 0.25 -6.85
N GLN A 161 0.04 0.90 -7.99
CA GLN A 161 -0.59 0.59 -9.27
C GLN A 161 -0.27 -0.83 -9.74
N ILE A 162 0.97 -1.27 -9.54
CA ILE A 162 1.42 -2.62 -9.87
C ILE A 162 0.66 -3.66 -9.05
N SER A 163 0.53 -3.44 -7.74
CA SER A 163 -0.20 -4.34 -6.84
C SER A 163 -1.69 -4.42 -7.19
N LEU A 164 -2.33 -3.28 -7.48
CA LEU A 164 -3.73 -3.25 -7.90
C LEU A 164 -3.96 -4.00 -9.21
N LYS A 165 -3.07 -3.84 -10.20
CA LYS A 165 -3.18 -4.55 -11.47
C LYS A 165 -2.89 -6.04 -11.32
N ALA A 166 -1.89 -6.40 -10.51
CA ALA A 166 -1.63 -7.81 -10.18
C ALA A 166 -2.85 -8.46 -9.53
N ASP A 167 -3.47 -7.76 -8.56
CA ASP A 167 -4.71 -8.21 -7.93
C ASP A 167 -5.86 -8.40 -8.93
N GLU A 168 -6.02 -7.46 -9.86
CA GLU A 168 -7.03 -7.53 -10.90
C GLU A 168 -6.87 -8.77 -11.78
N ILE A 169 -5.66 -8.98 -12.36
CA ILE A 169 -5.42 -10.13 -13.26
C ILE A 169 -5.48 -11.47 -12.52
N LEU A 170 -5.05 -11.53 -11.27
CA LEU A 170 -5.16 -12.74 -10.45
C LEU A 170 -6.61 -13.09 -10.09
N ASN A 171 -7.43 -12.08 -9.79
CA ASN A 171 -8.84 -12.29 -9.49
C ASN A 171 -9.66 -12.68 -10.74
N CYS A 172 -9.22 -12.26 -11.93
CA CYS A 172 -9.86 -12.62 -13.21
C CYS A 172 -9.40 -13.98 -13.74
N ALA A 173 -8.29 -14.53 -13.22
CA ALA A 173 -7.77 -15.82 -13.65
C ALA A 173 -8.75 -16.96 -13.35
N ALA A 174 -8.99 -17.84 -14.35
CA ALA A 174 -9.95 -18.93 -14.26
C ALA A 174 -9.30 -20.33 -14.36
N LYS A 175 -8.16 -20.45 -15.02
CA LYS A 175 -7.54 -21.76 -15.33
C LYS A 175 -6.15 -21.91 -14.77
N GLU A 176 -5.25 -21.00 -15.13
CA GLU A 176 -3.83 -21.13 -14.78
C GLU A 176 -3.16 -19.78 -14.47
N ILE A 177 -2.21 -19.83 -13.56
CA ILE A 177 -1.29 -18.76 -13.25
C ILE A 177 0.12 -19.31 -13.34
N SER A 178 0.97 -18.66 -14.15
CA SER A 178 2.39 -18.96 -14.28
C SER A 178 3.20 -17.73 -13.92
N ALA A 179 4.05 -17.81 -12.91
CA ALA A 179 4.83 -16.68 -12.45
C ALA A 179 6.31 -17.04 -12.34
N PHE A 180 7.16 -16.13 -12.80
CA PHE A 180 8.57 -16.09 -12.46
C PHE A 180 8.80 -14.88 -11.54
N MET A 181 9.43 -15.11 -10.39
CA MET A 181 9.72 -14.05 -9.42
C MET A 181 11.20 -14.07 -9.04
N SER A 182 11.89 -12.96 -9.26
CA SER A 182 13.26 -12.81 -8.79
C SER A 182 13.35 -12.82 -7.27
N GLU A 183 14.50 -13.14 -6.69
CA GLU A 183 14.73 -13.11 -5.23
C GLU A 183 14.36 -11.77 -4.62
N ALA A 184 14.66 -10.69 -5.33
CA ALA A 184 14.38 -9.34 -4.84
C ALA A 184 12.88 -9.01 -4.81
N ASP A 185 12.11 -9.56 -5.75
CA ASP A 185 10.67 -9.28 -5.87
C ASP A 185 9.81 -10.18 -4.98
N ILE A 186 10.24 -11.42 -4.74
CA ILE A 186 9.48 -12.37 -3.92
C ILE A 186 9.24 -11.83 -2.51
N ALA A 187 10.24 -11.14 -1.92
CA ALA A 187 10.08 -10.51 -0.62
C ALA A 187 9.04 -9.37 -0.64
N ASN A 188 9.04 -8.56 -1.68
CA ASN A 188 8.09 -7.46 -1.85
C ASN A 188 6.67 -7.98 -2.04
N PHE A 189 6.48 -8.99 -2.88
CA PHE A 189 5.18 -9.62 -3.11
C PHE A 189 4.65 -10.38 -1.88
N TYR A 190 5.54 -10.93 -1.06
CA TYR A 190 5.15 -11.49 0.23
C TYR A 190 4.60 -10.40 1.17
N HIS A 191 5.28 -9.27 1.28
CA HIS A 191 4.87 -8.18 2.16
C HIS A 191 3.62 -7.44 1.67
N SER A 192 3.37 -7.39 0.37
CA SER A 192 2.14 -6.82 -0.21
C SER A 192 0.92 -7.74 -0.09
N GLY A 193 1.11 -9.00 0.31
CA GLY A 193 0.04 -10.00 0.39
C GLY A 193 -0.30 -10.67 -0.95
N LEU A 194 0.43 -10.37 -2.02
CA LEU A 194 0.19 -10.97 -3.33
C LEU A 194 0.47 -12.48 -3.33
N LEU A 195 1.52 -12.91 -2.63
CA LEU A 195 1.82 -14.33 -2.47
C LEU A 195 0.76 -15.09 -1.67
N ASP A 196 0.16 -14.47 -0.66
CA ASP A 196 -0.96 -15.07 0.08
C ASP A 196 -2.18 -15.28 -0.81
N LYS A 197 -2.38 -14.40 -1.80
CA LYS A 197 -3.45 -14.56 -2.81
C LYS A 197 -3.14 -15.73 -3.74
N LEU A 198 -1.91 -15.84 -4.26
CA LEU A 198 -1.48 -16.99 -5.06
C LEU A 198 -1.66 -18.31 -4.30
N ASP A 199 -1.32 -18.37 -3.01
CA ASP A 199 -1.51 -19.55 -2.16
C ASP A 199 -3.00 -19.89 -2.00
N LYS A 200 -3.86 -18.91 -1.78
CA LYS A 200 -5.31 -19.11 -1.70
C LYS A 200 -5.87 -19.62 -3.03
N THR A 201 -5.46 -19.03 -4.13
CA THR A 201 -5.89 -19.41 -5.47
C THR A 201 -5.43 -20.82 -5.83
N SER A 202 -4.24 -21.27 -5.37
CA SER A 202 -3.74 -22.63 -5.60
C SER A 202 -4.55 -23.72 -4.90
N LYS A 203 -5.42 -23.37 -3.95
CA LYS A 203 -6.33 -24.29 -3.25
C LYS A 203 -7.63 -24.55 -3.99
N SER A 204 -7.95 -23.74 -5.00
CA SER A 204 -9.04 -23.98 -5.96
C SER A 204 -8.58 -24.98 -7.03
N ASP A 205 -9.45 -25.30 -7.99
CA ASP A 205 -9.11 -26.16 -9.15
C ASP A 205 -8.12 -25.51 -10.13
N MET A 206 -7.57 -24.37 -9.78
CA MET A 206 -6.66 -23.58 -10.60
C MET A 206 -5.23 -24.11 -10.54
N THR A 207 -4.52 -24.12 -11.69
CA THR A 207 -3.12 -24.48 -11.73
C THR A 207 -2.26 -23.25 -11.47
N VAL A 208 -1.59 -23.20 -10.32
CA VAL A 208 -0.62 -22.15 -10.00
C VAL A 208 0.79 -22.72 -10.04
N GLN A 209 1.65 -22.14 -10.88
CA GLN A 209 3.06 -22.52 -11.04
C GLN A 209 3.93 -21.31 -10.71
N LEU A 210 4.83 -21.47 -9.75
CA LEU A 210 5.80 -20.44 -9.38
C LEU A 210 7.22 -20.94 -9.63
N LEU A 211 7.97 -20.18 -10.39
CA LEU A 211 9.39 -20.37 -10.61
C LEU A 211 10.17 -19.22 -9.98
N THR A 212 11.24 -19.49 -9.28
CA THR A 212 12.09 -18.47 -8.64
C THR A 212 13.56 -18.91 -8.61
N ASN A 213 14.46 -17.96 -8.40
CA ASN A 213 15.87 -18.26 -8.18
C ASN A 213 16.06 -18.96 -6.83
N TYR A 214 16.94 -19.95 -6.78
CA TYR A 214 17.31 -20.60 -5.54
C TYR A 214 18.17 -19.66 -4.67
N SER A 215 17.67 -19.31 -3.51
CA SER A 215 18.41 -18.58 -2.49
C SER A 215 17.85 -18.88 -1.10
N PRO A 216 18.61 -18.64 0.00
CA PRO A 216 18.09 -18.78 1.35
C PRO A 216 16.86 -17.89 1.63
N LYS A 217 16.76 -16.74 0.96
CA LYS A 217 15.61 -15.84 1.10
C LYS A 217 14.39 -16.38 0.35
N SER A 218 14.56 -16.79 -0.91
CA SER A 218 13.45 -17.35 -1.69
C SER A 218 12.89 -18.60 -1.04
N CYS A 219 13.77 -19.51 -0.57
CA CYS A 219 13.37 -20.70 0.18
C CYS A 219 12.52 -20.34 1.42
N PHE A 220 12.95 -19.36 2.21
CA PHE A 220 12.23 -18.94 3.41
C PHE A 220 10.80 -18.44 3.10
N PHE A 221 10.61 -17.70 2.03
CA PHE A 221 9.28 -17.23 1.65
C PHE A 221 8.40 -18.32 1.08
N ILE A 222 9.00 -19.21 0.27
CA ILE A 222 8.28 -20.33 -0.34
C ILE A 222 7.86 -21.37 0.69
N ASP A 223 8.70 -21.69 1.67
CA ASP A 223 8.37 -22.63 2.75
C ASP A 223 7.20 -22.15 3.61
N LYS A 224 7.03 -20.84 3.72
CA LYS A 224 5.85 -20.24 4.39
C LYS A 224 4.57 -20.36 3.57
N MET A 225 4.70 -20.44 2.25
CA MET A 225 3.60 -20.62 1.33
C MET A 225 3.44 -22.10 1.05
N LYS A 226 2.24 -22.62 1.20
CA LYS A 226 1.95 -24.04 0.91
C LYS A 226 1.61 -24.25 -0.55
N LEU A 227 2.32 -23.57 -1.47
CA LEU A 227 2.12 -23.71 -2.91
C LEU A 227 2.47 -25.14 -3.35
N LYS A 228 1.52 -25.82 -4.01
CA LYS A 228 1.67 -27.22 -4.43
C LYS A 228 2.69 -27.41 -5.56
N LYS A 229 2.91 -26.40 -6.39
CA LYS A 229 3.78 -26.48 -7.57
C LYS A 229 4.71 -25.27 -7.58
N THR A 230 5.86 -25.41 -6.91
CA THR A 230 6.95 -24.44 -6.95
C THR A 230 8.21 -25.15 -7.40
N LYS A 231 8.96 -24.51 -8.31
CA LYS A 231 10.28 -24.96 -8.72
C LYS A 231 11.31 -23.84 -8.55
N TYR A 232 12.55 -24.25 -8.36
CA TYR A 232 13.69 -23.34 -8.32
C TYR A 232 14.46 -23.44 -9.62
N ALA A 233 14.67 -22.32 -10.29
CA ALA A 233 15.49 -22.27 -11.49
C ALA A 233 16.97 -22.55 -11.16
N VAL A 234 17.57 -23.52 -11.84
CA VAL A 234 18.94 -23.97 -11.60
C VAL A 234 19.97 -23.15 -12.38
N SER A 235 19.57 -22.47 -13.45
CA SER A 235 20.47 -21.71 -14.30
C SER A 235 20.36 -20.21 -14.13
N LYS A 236 21.42 -19.47 -14.51
CA LYS A 236 21.63 -18.00 -14.53
C LYS A 236 20.42 -17.16 -14.96
N VAL A 237 19.31 -17.29 -14.24
CA VAL A 237 18.05 -16.56 -14.47
C VAL A 237 18.05 -15.24 -13.68
N ASP A 238 19.20 -14.86 -13.11
CA ASP A 238 19.36 -13.64 -12.31
C ASP A 238 19.08 -12.36 -13.10
N GLU A 239 19.10 -12.43 -14.44
CA GLU A 239 18.84 -11.31 -15.33
C GLU A 239 17.38 -11.23 -15.82
N LEU A 240 16.57 -12.27 -15.55
CA LEU A 240 15.18 -12.24 -15.99
C LEU A 240 14.32 -11.32 -15.10
N PRO A 241 13.51 -10.47 -15.70
CA PRO A 241 12.54 -9.67 -14.96
C PRO A 241 11.45 -10.57 -14.40
N THR A 242 10.93 -10.19 -13.23
CA THR A 242 9.73 -10.84 -12.66
C THR A 242 8.53 -10.64 -13.58
N PHE A 243 7.79 -11.71 -13.85
CA PHE A 243 6.55 -11.64 -14.61
C PHE A 243 5.47 -12.58 -14.06
N ILE A 244 4.22 -12.23 -14.35
CA ILE A 244 3.02 -13.01 -14.02
C ILE A 244 2.18 -13.15 -15.29
N LEU A 245 1.83 -14.39 -15.61
CA LEU A 245 0.94 -14.76 -16.71
C LEU A 245 -0.35 -15.37 -16.13
N THR A 246 -1.49 -14.96 -16.64
CA THR A 246 -2.79 -15.52 -16.25
C THR A 246 -3.57 -15.97 -17.49
N ASP A 247 -4.03 -17.24 -17.48
CA ASP A 247 -4.91 -17.85 -18.50
C ASP A 247 -4.40 -17.75 -19.95
N ASN A 248 -3.11 -17.49 -20.17
CA ASN A 248 -2.53 -17.14 -21.47
C ASN A 248 -3.16 -15.90 -22.13
N GLU A 249 -3.76 -15.00 -21.36
CA GLU A 249 -4.44 -13.81 -21.84
C GLU A 249 -3.80 -12.51 -21.34
N HIS A 250 -3.12 -12.54 -20.19
CA HIS A 250 -2.52 -11.36 -19.57
C HIS A 250 -1.09 -11.61 -19.15
N LEU A 251 -0.26 -10.60 -19.38
CA LEU A 251 1.13 -10.53 -18.92
C LEU A 251 1.32 -9.28 -18.08
N LEU A 252 1.85 -9.45 -16.88
CA LEU A 252 2.41 -8.37 -16.05
C LEU A 252 3.91 -8.60 -15.92
N LEU A 253 4.72 -7.67 -16.42
CA LEU A 253 6.17 -7.73 -16.45
C LEU A 253 6.77 -6.59 -15.66
N LEU A 254 7.57 -6.87 -14.62
CA LEU A 254 8.23 -5.83 -13.83
C LEU A 254 9.45 -5.30 -14.58
N ILE A 255 9.53 -3.98 -14.69
CA ILE A 255 10.66 -3.27 -15.30
C ILE A 255 11.45 -2.63 -14.16
N ARG A 256 12.64 -3.16 -13.88
CA ARG A 256 13.57 -2.55 -12.95
C ARG A 256 14.55 -1.66 -13.69
N ASN A 257 14.66 -0.42 -13.26
CA ASN A 257 15.74 0.46 -13.69
C ASN A 257 16.92 0.28 -12.73
N ASN A 258 18.14 0.17 -13.24
CA ASN A 258 19.37 0.07 -12.43
C ASN A 258 19.66 1.33 -11.59
N ASP A 259 18.87 2.37 -11.72
CA ASP A 259 18.96 3.59 -10.92
C ASP A 259 18.05 3.46 -9.70
N GLU A 260 18.63 3.29 -8.51
CA GLU A 260 17.91 3.15 -7.22
C GLU A 260 16.95 4.31 -6.91
N ARG A 261 17.05 5.43 -7.62
CA ARG A 261 16.19 6.60 -7.46
C ARG A 261 14.92 6.54 -8.30
N LYS A 262 14.83 5.62 -9.26
CA LYS A 262 13.65 5.49 -10.12
C LYS A 262 12.63 4.56 -9.50
N LYS A 263 11.37 4.96 -9.56
CA LYS A 263 10.24 4.14 -9.11
C LYS A 263 10.18 2.83 -9.89
N VAL A 264 9.79 1.76 -9.21
CA VAL A 264 9.49 0.49 -9.85
C VAL A 264 8.38 0.72 -10.86
N ALA A 265 8.55 0.19 -12.06
CA ALA A 265 7.56 0.23 -13.13
C ALA A 265 7.21 -1.20 -13.55
N ALA A 266 6.04 -1.37 -14.15
CA ALA A 266 5.65 -2.63 -14.78
C ALA A 266 4.94 -2.37 -16.10
N LEU A 267 5.06 -3.31 -17.02
CA LEU A 267 4.28 -3.39 -18.24
C LEU A 267 3.16 -4.41 -18.03
N TRP A 268 1.92 -3.98 -18.19
CA TRP A 268 0.80 -4.88 -18.37
C TRP A 268 0.35 -4.90 -19.83
N THR A 269 0.08 -6.10 -20.35
CA THR A 269 -0.45 -6.26 -21.69
C THR A 269 -1.31 -7.52 -21.82
N ASN A 270 -2.31 -7.45 -22.71
CA ASN A 270 -3.08 -8.59 -23.20
C ASN A 270 -2.75 -8.90 -24.67
N TYR A 271 -1.64 -8.38 -25.20
CA TYR A 271 -1.19 -8.62 -26.57
C TYR A 271 -0.72 -10.06 -26.71
N ASP A 272 -1.43 -10.84 -27.53
CA ASP A 272 -1.28 -12.28 -27.68
C ASP A 272 0.18 -12.71 -28.00
N ALA A 273 0.89 -12.00 -28.87
CA ALA A 273 2.26 -12.34 -29.21
C ALA A 273 3.22 -12.26 -28.01
N PHE A 274 3.09 -11.24 -27.16
CA PHE A 274 3.92 -11.09 -25.95
C PHE A 274 3.59 -12.13 -24.90
N VAL A 275 2.31 -12.41 -24.71
CA VAL A 275 1.83 -13.44 -23.79
C VAL A 275 2.38 -14.80 -24.20
N ARG A 276 2.27 -15.17 -25.49
CA ARG A 276 2.79 -16.46 -26.01
C ARG A 276 4.29 -16.59 -25.89
N VAL A 277 5.06 -15.55 -26.24
CA VAL A 277 6.52 -15.60 -26.14
C VAL A 277 6.95 -15.78 -24.67
N THR A 278 6.33 -15.03 -23.75
CA THR A 278 6.65 -15.15 -22.33
C THR A 278 6.21 -16.51 -21.77
N LYS A 279 5.07 -17.06 -22.26
CA LYS A 279 4.64 -18.41 -21.87
C LYS A 279 5.61 -19.48 -22.38
N ALA A 280 6.09 -19.38 -23.61
CA ALA A 280 7.08 -20.29 -24.14
C ALA A 280 8.39 -20.25 -23.33
N LEU A 281 8.85 -19.05 -22.99
CA LEU A 281 10.00 -18.87 -22.10
C LEU A 281 9.76 -19.52 -20.73
N PHE A 282 8.60 -19.29 -20.11
CA PHE A 282 8.26 -19.90 -18.82
C PHE A 282 8.28 -21.42 -18.89
N LEU A 283 7.68 -22.02 -19.92
CA LEU A 283 7.63 -23.48 -20.10
C LEU A 283 9.02 -24.08 -20.33
N GLU A 284 9.87 -23.41 -21.08
CA GLU A 284 11.26 -23.82 -21.29
C GLU A 284 12.00 -23.86 -19.94
N LEU A 285 11.95 -22.80 -19.16
CA LEU A 285 12.53 -22.73 -17.82
C LEU A 285 11.92 -23.78 -16.87
N TRP A 286 10.62 -23.96 -16.93
CA TRP A 286 9.90 -24.91 -16.07
C TRP A 286 10.31 -26.36 -16.36
N ASN A 287 10.57 -26.70 -17.62
CA ASN A 287 10.91 -28.07 -18.04
C ASN A 287 12.40 -28.40 -17.92
N HIS A 288 13.28 -27.41 -18.03
CA HIS A 288 14.73 -27.61 -17.86
C HIS A 288 15.15 -27.86 -16.42
N ASP A 289 14.35 -27.47 -15.44
CA ASP A 289 14.62 -27.65 -14.01
C ASP A 289 13.94 -28.90 -13.41
N ALA A 290 13.61 -29.88 -14.25
CA ALA A 290 12.98 -31.16 -13.87
C ALA A 290 14.01 -32.26 -13.65
#